data_c33b9f62cfdfc50f652f93e9825f066c
#
_entry.id   c33b9f62cfdfc50f652f93e9825f066c
#
_cell.length_a   1.000
_cell.length_b   1.000
_cell.length_c   1.000
_cell.angle_alpha   90.00
_cell.angle_beta   90.00
_cell.angle_gamma   90.00
#
_symmetry.space_group_name_H-M   'P 1'
#
loop_
_entity.id
_entity.type
_entity.pdbx_description
1 polymer ?
#
loop_
_entity_poly.entity_id
_entity_poly.type
_entity_poly.pdbx_seq_one_letter_code
_entity_poly.pdbx_strand_id
1 'polypeptide(L)'
;MNVVPTIVALRKKFDEIRKNELEKTLSQLNSKLPPGGKEALDAMTNAIINKIIHKPITLLKQSNSEDGTDSELYIDTLMKMFDLKEYMENSENEEEVSDRDEG
;
A
#
# COMPACT_ATOMS: atom_id res chain seq x y z
N MET A 1 -15.46 8.15 5.58
CA MET A 1 -14.47 7.22 5.05
C MET A 1 -13.59 6.69 6.17
N ASN A 2 -13.29 5.42 6.14
CA ASN A 2 -12.61 4.75 7.25
C ASN A 2 -11.09 4.76 7.06
N VAL A 3 -10.36 4.83 8.18
CA VAL A 3 -8.89 4.78 8.19
C VAL A 3 -8.36 3.45 7.64
N VAL A 4 -8.99 2.33 8.00
CA VAL A 4 -8.53 1.00 7.59
C VAL A 4 -8.49 0.83 6.06
N PRO A 5 -9.56 1.14 5.30
CA PRO A 5 -9.47 1.06 3.84
C PRO A 5 -8.38 1.94 3.24
N THR A 6 -8.11 3.10 3.83
CA THR A 6 -7.04 3.99 3.36
C THR A 6 -5.67 3.35 3.55
N ILE A 7 -5.43 2.71 4.70
CA ILE A 7 -4.17 2.00 4.97
C ILE A 7 -4.00 0.85 3.97
N VAL A 8 -5.04 0.07 3.73
CA VAL A 8 -5.02 -1.03 2.77
C VAL A 8 -4.68 -0.52 1.37
N ALA A 9 -5.35 0.55 0.94
CA ALA A 9 -5.12 1.15 -0.38
C ALA A 9 -3.68 1.64 -0.52
N LEU A 10 -3.16 2.31 0.50
CA LEU A 10 -1.80 2.82 0.51
C LEU A 10 -0.78 1.68 0.38
N ARG A 11 -0.96 0.61 1.14
CA ARG A 11 -0.08 -0.56 1.06
C ARG A 11 -0.14 -1.24 -0.31
N LYS A 12 -1.34 -1.38 -0.88
CA LYS A 12 -1.51 -1.98 -2.21
C LYS A 12 -0.82 -1.15 -3.28
N LYS A 13 -0.98 0.17 -3.23
CA LYS A 13 -0.34 1.08 -4.20
C LYS A 13 1.17 0.94 -4.18
N PHE A 14 1.77 1.03 -3.00
CA PHE A 14 3.22 0.95 -2.87
C PHE A 14 3.75 -0.45 -3.22
N ASP A 15 3.03 -1.50 -2.83
CA ASP A 15 3.45 -2.87 -3.17
C ASP A 15 3.41 -3.12 -4.67
N GLU A 16 2.40 -2.58 -5.35
CA GLU A 16 2.29 -2.69 -6.81
C GLU A 16 3.45 -1.97 -7.51
N ILE A 17 3.78 -0.75 -7.06
CA ILE A 17 4.93 -0.02 -7.58
C ILE A 17 6.21 -0.83 -7.37
N ARG A 18 6.40 -1.35 -6.17
CA ARG A 18 7.57 -2.15 -5.81
C ARG A 18 7.71 -3.37 -6.73
N LYS A 19 6.63 -4.14 -6.86
CA LYS A 19 6.65 -5.36 -7.69
C LYS A 19 6.95 -5.07 -9.15
N ASN A 20 6.36 -4.01 -9.69
CA ASN A 20 6.58 -3.63 -11.09
C ASN A 20 8.04 -3.24 -11.33
N GLU A 21 8.64 -2.46 -10.44
CA GLU A 21 10.03 -2.06 -10.56
C GLU A 21 10.98 -3.22 -10.34
N LEU A 22 10.66 -4.09 -9.40
CA LEU A 22 11.45 -5.29 -9.13
C LEU A 22 11.49 -6.21 -10.35
N GLU A 23 10.32 -6.45 -10.97
CA GLU A 23 10.23 -7.28 -12.17
C GLU A 23 11.06 -6.71 -13.32
N LYS A 24 11.01 -5.39 -13.52
CA LYS A 24 11.83 -4.72 -14.54
C LYS A 24 13.31 -4.95 -14.31
N THR A 25 13.76 -4.77 -13.08
CA THR A 25 15.16 -4.93 -12.71
C THR A 25 15.62 -6.37 -12.87
N LEU A 26 14.82 -7.32 -12.41
CA LEU A 26 15.13 -8.74 -12.54
C LEU A 26 15.23 -9.16 -14.00
N SER A 27 14.33 -8.62 -14.82
CA SER A 27 14.33 -8.89 -16.27
C SER A 27 15.61 -8.35 -16.94
N GLN A 28 16.08 -7.18 -16.53
CA GLN A 28 17.31 -6.58 -17.05
C GLN A 28 18.57 -7.35 -16.62
N LEU A 29 18.55 -7.87 -15.40
CA LEU A 29 19.68 -8.61 -14.85
C LEU A 29 19.77 -10.04 -15.38
N ASN A 30 18.65 -10.61 -15.76
CA ASN A 30 18.59 -11.98 -16.29
C ASN A 30 19.25 -12.97 -15.32
N SER A 31 20.21 -13.76 -15.82
CA SER A 31 20.92 -14.78 -15.03
C SER A 31 22.18 -14.24 -14.35
N LYS A 32 22.35 -12.92 -14.33
CA LYS A 32 23.57 -12.30 -13.78
C LYS A 32 23.55 -12.15 -12.26
N LEU A 33 22.43 -12.43 -11.62
CA LEU A 33 22.32 -12.35 -10.17
C LEU A 33 23.01 -13.54 -9.50
N PRO A 34 23.77 -13.30 -8.42
CA PRO A 34 24.31 -14.40 -7.64
C PRO A 34 23.21 -15.12 -6.87
N PRO A 35 23.49 -16.32 -6.32
CA PRO A 35 22.52 -17.01 -5.46
C PRO A 35 22.07 -16.09 -4.31
N GLY A 36 20.77 -16.03 -4.09
CA GLY A 36 20.19 -15.15 -3.06
C GLY A 36 20.01 -13.70 -3.49
N GLY A 37 20.44 -13.33 -4.69
CA GLY A 37 20.33 -11.96 -5.18
C GLY A 37 18.88 -11.49 -5.36
N LYS A 38 18.02 -12.35 -5.90
CA LYS A 38 16.60 -12.05 -6.07
C LYS A 38 15.94 -11.78 -4.72
N GLU A 39 16.19 -12.65 -3.76
CA GLU A 39 15.65 -12.54 -2.41
C GLU A 39 16.15 -11.28 -1.70
N ALA A 40 17.40 -10.91 -1.92
CA ALA A 40 18.00 -9.70 -1.36
C ALA A 40 17.33 -8.44 -1.92
N LEU A 41 17.08 -8.41 -3.23
CA LEU A 41 16.40 -7.27 -3.87
C LEU A 41 14.94 -7.17 -3.40
N ASP A 42 14.26 -8.30 -3.28
CA ASP A 42 12.90 -8.34 -2.76
C ASP A 42 12.84 -7.79 -1.34
N ALA A 43 13.74 -8.24 -0.47
CA ALA A 43 13.80 -7.79 0.91
C ALA A 43 14.15 -6.31 1.01
N MET A 44 15.08 -5.83 0.21
CA MET A 44 15.50 -4.42 0.21
C MET A 44 14.35 -3.51 -0.22
N THR A 45 13.69 -3.82 -1.32
CA THR A 45 12.59 -3.00 -1.82
C THR A 45 11.43 -2.98 -0.84
N ASN A 46 11.14 -4.13 -0.22
CA ASN A 46 10.10 -4.23 0.80
C ASN A 46 10.44 -3.37 2.03
N ALA A 47 11.68 -3.39 2.47
CA ALA A 47 12.12 -2.57 3.60
C ALA A 47 12.01 -1.07 3.31
N ILE A 48 12.39 -0.65 2.09
CA ILE A 48 12.28 0.74 1.67
C ILE A 48 10.82 1.21 1.72
N ILE A 49 9.93 0.43 1.12
CA ILE A 49 8.49 0.73 1.08
C ILE A 49 7.94 0.86 2.51
N ASN A 50 8.25 -0.11 3.37
CA ASN A 50 7.74 -0.12 4.74
C ASN A 50 8.20 1.11 5.53
N LYS A 51 9.42 1.55 5.33
CA LYS A 51 9.95 2.75 5.99
C LYS A 51 9.28 4.02 5.50
N ILE A 52 8.98 4.08 4.19
CA ILE A 52 8.33 5.26 3.60
C ILE A 52 6.88 5.38 4.11
N ILE A 53 6.12 4.29 4.11
CA ILE A 53 4.70 4.34 4.47
C ILE A 53 4.44 4.28 5.98
N HIS A 54 5.47 4.01 6.79
CA HIS A 54 5.33 3.91 8.23
C HIS A 54 4.73 5.17 8.85
N LYS A 55 5.27 6.34 8.51
CA LYS A 55 4.83 7.62 9.08
C LYS A 55 3.40 7.98 8.67
N PRO A 56 3.03 7.94 7.38
CA PRO A 56 1.65 8.19 6.99
C PRO A 56 0.65 7.28 7.69
N ILE A 57 0.95 5.99 7.80
CA ILE A 57 0.06 5.03 8.45
C ILE A 57 -0.06 5.32 9.94
N THR A 58 1.06 5.62 10.61
CA THR A 58 1.06 5.97 12.03
C THR A 58 0.20 7.20 12.29
N LEU A 59 0.35 8.23 11.45
CA LEU A 59 -0.44 9.46 11.58
C LEU A 59 -1.93 9.21 11.33
N LEU A 60 -2.27 8.34 10.38
CA LEU A 60 -3.66 7.95 10.15
C LEU A 60 -4.28 7.30 11.39
N LYS A 61 -3.54 6.39 12.01
CA LYS A 61 -4.02 5.69 13.20
C LYS A 61 -4.20 6.65 14.37
N GLN A 62 -3.26 7.60 14.54
CA GLN A 62 -3.33 8.60 15.59
C GLN A 62 -4.52 9.55 15.38
N SER A 63 -4.73 10.01 14.15
CA SER A 63 -5.84 10.92 13.84
C SER A 63 -7.18 10.28 14.12
N ASN A 64 -7.31 8.98 13.86
CA ASN A 64 -8.55 8.24 14.10
C ASN A 64 -8.90 8.16 15.59
N SER A 65 -7.92 8.17 16.47
CA SER A 65 -8.14 8.05 17.92
C SER A 65 -8.44 9.39 18.60
N GLU A 66 -8.12 10.52 17.95
CA GLU A 66 -8.29 11.84 18.55
C GLU A 66 -9.61 12.51 18.18
N ASP A 67 -9.83 12.72 16.87
CA ASP A 67 -10.99 13.46 16.37
C ASP A 67 -11.27 13.04 14.93
N GLY A 68 -12.51 12.63 14.65
CA GLY A 68 -12.91 12.17 13.32
C GLY A 68 -12.73 13.20 12.22
N THR A 69 -12.78 14.49 12.55
CA THR A 69 -12.63 15.58 11.59
C THR A 69 -11.22 15.61 11.00
N ASP A 70 -10.20 15.50 11.83
CA ASP A 70 -8.80 15.47 11.40
C ASP A 70 -8.51 14.24 10.55
N SER A 71 -9.13 13.11 10.90
CA SER A 71 -9.00 11.86 10.19
C SER A 71 -9.48 11.98 8.73
N GLU A 72 -10.64 12.59 8.52
CA GLU A 72 -11.21 12.79 7.19
C GLU A 72 -10.31 13.65 6.30
N LEU A 73 -9.82 14.75 6.86
CA LEU A 73 -8.92 15.64 6.12
C LEU A 73 -7.64 14.92 5.74
N TYR A 74 -7.08 14.16 6.66
CA TYR A 74 -5.85 13.42 6.43
C TYR A 74 -6.03 12.34 5.36
N ILE A 75 -7.14 11.60 5.43
CA ILE A 75 -7.49 10.59 4.43
C ILE A 75 -7.60 11.22 3.04
N ASP A 76 -8.33 12.33 2.94
CA ASP A 76 -8.51 13.02 1.66
C ASP A 76 -7.17 13.49 1.08
N THR A 77 -6.30 14.02 1.94
CA THR A 77 -4.97 14.47 1.53
C THR A 77 -4.14 13.30 1.00
N LEU A 78 -4.10 12.18 1.71
CA LEU A 78 -3.35 11.00 1.26
C LEU A 78 -3.89 10.42 -0.03
N MET A 79 -5.21 10.39 -0.18
CA MET A 79 -5.84 9.91 -1.40
C MET A 79 -5.42 10.72 -2.62
N LYS A 80 -5.31 12.04 -2.45
CA LYS A 80 -4.88 12.93 -3.52
C LYS A 80 -3.38 12.84 -3.78
N MET A 81 -2.58 12.81 -2.72
CA MET A 81 -1.12 12.77 -2.83
C MET A 81 -0.63 11.50 -3.52
N PHE A 82 -1.24 10.37 -3.22
CA PHE A 82 -0.79 9.07 -3.72
C PHE A 82 -1.73 8.46 -4.75
N ASP A 83 -2.78 9.18 -5.14
CA ASP A 83 -3.75 8.73 -6.14
C ASP A 83 -4.31 7.35 -5.78
N LEU A 84 -5.00 7.28 -4.66
CA LEU A 84 -5.52 6.03 -4.09
C LEU A 84 -6.96 5.69 -4.48
N LYS A 85 -7.61 6.52 -5.26
CA LYS A 85 -9.05 6.37 -5.57
C LYS A 85 -9.38 4.97 -6.11
N GLU A 86 -8.58 4.50 -7.07
CA GLU A 86 -8.78 3.18 -7.69
C GLU A 86 -8.66 2.06 -6.67
N TYR A 87 -7.69 2.16 -5.77
CA TYR A 87 -7.45 1.14 -4.75
C TYR A 87 -8.53 1.14 -3.68
N MET A 88 -9.10 2.29 -3.37
CA MET A 88 -10.21 2.41 -2.43
C MET A 88 -11.47 1.74 -2.96
N GLU A 89 -11.80 1.96 -4.23
CA GLU A 89 -12.96 1.36 -4.89
C GLU A 89 -12.83 -0.17 -4.94
N ASN A 90 -11.66 -0.67 -5.29
CA ASN A 90 -11.41 -2.10 -5.35
C ASN A 90 -11.52 -2.77 -3.98
N SER A 91 -11.03 -2.10 -2.94
CA SER A 91 -11.11 -2.60 -1.58
C SER A 91 -12.56 -2.73 -1.11
N GLU A 92 -13.38 -1.72 -1.40
CA GLU A 92 -14.81 -1.74 -1.08
C GLU A 92 -15.53 -2.85 -1.82
N ASN A 93 -15.23 -3.04 -3.10
CA ASN A 93 -15.81 -4.11 -3.91
C ASN A 93 -15.43 -5.49 -3.40
N GLU A 94 -14.21 -5.67 -2.97
CA GLU A 94 -13.74 -6.94 -2.39
C GLU A 94 -14.51 -7.27 -1.11
N GLU A 95 -14.77 -6.29 -0.26
CA GLU A 95 -15.54 -6.47 0.96
C GLU A 95 -16.99 -6.85 0.65
N GLU A 96 -17.61 -6.20 -0.34
CA GLU A 96 -18.97 -6.52 -0.77
C GLU A 96 -19.08 -7.95 -1.29
N VAL A 97 -18.12 -8.37 -2.12
CA VAL A 97 -18.08 -9.71 -2.68
C VAL A 97 -17.92 -10.76 -1.57
N SER A 98 -17.05 -10.49 -0.59
CA SER A 98 -16.84 -11.38 0.55
C SER A 98 -18.11 -11.56 1.36
N ASP A 99 -18.85 -10.47 1.61
CA ASP A 99 -20.12 -10.51 2.32
C ASP A 99 -21.18 -11.35 1.58
N ARG A 100 -21.20 -11.22 0.25
CA ARG A 100 -22.14 -11.99 -0.58
C ARG A 100 -21.84 -13.48 -0.56
N ASP A 101 -20.58 -13.85 -0.56
CA ASP A 101 -20.17 -15.25 -0.55
C ASP A 101 -20.53 -15.95 0.77
N GLU A 102 -20.57 -15.20 1.85
CA GLU A 102 -20.97 -15.72 3.15
C GLU A 102 -22.49 -15.81 3.33
N GLY A 103 -23.22 -15.08 2.53
CA GLY A 103 -24.67 -15.06 2.56
C GLY A 103 -25.22 -16.24 1.81
#